data_5df9b3bc72c41e1f57780b510f1465dc
#
_entry.id   5df9b3bc72c41e1f57780b510f1465dc
#
_cell.length_a   1.000
_cell.length_b   1.000
_cell.length_c   1.000
_cell.angle_alpha   90.00
_cell.angle_beta   90.00
_cell.angle_gamma   90.00
#
_symmetry.space_group_name_H-M   'P 1'
#
loop_
_entity.id
_entity.type
_entity.pdbx_description
1 polymer ?
#
loop_
_entity_poly.entity_id
_entity_poly.type
_entity_poly.pdbx_seq_one_letter_code
_entity_poly.pdbx_strand_id
1 'polypeptide(L)'
;MQTRRFVPGALNHIFFMSRDGGVLFYLTSDRLFFYSLLAVIARRYNVVVVGVCIMFTHVHLMVRAEDLAQLQAFMGQLLKALSTVFRKDRDLEGPVLKTPFGSAPRVASKQQRSSLIYLFNNPVEKHLCQRAEEDRWTFLAFYEGTVSPFSAPLVKRNASRRLRNACAVVDAESAAGRYLRPALLRRLSCGLRREELEQLSDYVIVKYPCIDYRLAVELFDGFERMLRTAEATTGKEFDIGEEFSPESDVPYREMIRLAAGAHLLDGWKLLHLDPESRSQWIRKFRSATHATDRQIGKFLHLAEL
;
A
#
# COMPACT_ATOMS: atom_id res chain seq x y z
N MET A 1 -2.15 24.40 -16.44
CA MET A 1 -1.43 23.33 -15.67
C MET A 1 -0.93 23.97 -14.38
N GLN A 2 -1.37 23.48 -13.23
CA GLN A 2 -0.84 23.98 -11.95
C GLN A 2 0.60 23.49 -11.80
N THR A 3 1.54 24.46 -11.65
CA THR A 3 2.97 24.15 -11.51
C THR A 3 3.18 23.44 -10.17
N ARG A 4 3.79 22.25 -10.17
CA ARG A 4 4.09 21.51 -8.95
C ARG A 4 5.06 22.33 -8.07
N ARG A 5 4.63 22.62 -6.84
CA ARG A 5 5.52 23.26 -5.86
C ARG A 5 6.55 22.25 -5.38
N PHE A 6 7.79 22.63 -5.35
CA PHE A 6 8.91 21.87 -4.78
C PHE A 6 9.81 22.81 -3.98
N VAL A 7 10.29 22.35 -2.86
CA VAL A 7 11.24 23.08 -2.01
C VAL A 7 12.42 22.14 -1.71
N PRO A 8 13.65 22.48 -2.11
CA PRO A 8 14.83 21.66 -1.82
C PRO A 8 14.96 21.36 -0.33
N GLY A 9 15.27 20.11 0.01
CA GLY A 9 15.44 19.66 1.40
C GLY A 9 14.14 19.42 2.18
N ALA A 10 12.98 19.90 1.68
CA ALA A 10 11.70 19.63 2.32
C ALA A 10 11.24 18.19 2.10
N LEU A 11 10.46 17.66 3.05
CA LEU A 11 9.69 16.45 2.81
C LEU A 11 8.54 16.75 1.85
N ASN A 12 8.23 15.81 0.96
CA ASN A 12 7.11 15.91 0.04
C ASN A 12 6.08 14.84 0.40
N HIS A 13 4.87 15.28 0.74
CA HIS A 13 3.73 14.40 0.87
C HIS A 13 3.17 14.10 -0.53
N ILE A 14 3.21 12.84 -0.91
CA ILE A 14 2.76 12.34 -2.20
C ILE A 14 1.48 11.54 -1.99
N PHE A 15 0.52 11.74 -2.89
CA PHE A 15 -0.72 10.99 -2.95
C PHE A 15 -0.98 10.53 -4.38
N PHE A 16 -1.35 9.27 -4.56
CA PHE A 16 -1.84 8.77 -5.84
C PHE A 16 -2.87 7.66 -5.63
N MET A 17 -3.78 7.52 -6.58
CA MET A 17 -4.92 6.61 -6.53
C MET A 17 -5.18 5.97 -7.89
N SER A 18 -6.09 5.00 -7.93
CA SER A 18 -6.60 4.46 -9.20
C SER A 18 -7.28 5.55 -10.02
N ARG A 19 -7.37 5.33 -11.33
CA ARG A 19 -7.94 6.30 -12.27
C ARG A 19 -9.41 6.61 -11.94
N ASP A 20 -10.18 5.59 -11.62
CA ASP A 20 -11.62 5.63 -11.33
C ASP A 20 -11.96 5.69 -9.84
N GLY A 21 -10.94 5.82 -8.98
CA GLY A 21 -11.10 5.74 -7.53
C GLY A 21 -11.36 4.32 -7.01
N GLY A 22 -11.30 3.31 -7.87
CA GLY A 22 -11.54 1.91 -7.52
C GLY A 22 -10.40 1.27 -6.73
N VAL A 23 -10.58 0.00 -6.35
CA VAL A 23 -9.61 -0.75 -5.55
C VAL A 23 -8.36 -1.08 -6.37
N LEU A 24 -7.19 -0.65 -5.88
CA LEU A 24 -5.87 -0.98 -6.45
C LEU A 24 -5.28 -2.24 -5.82
N PHE A 25 -5.48 -2.44 -4.53
CA PHE A 25 -4.79 -3.46 -3.73
C PHE A 25 -5.80 -4.43 -3.12
N TYR A 26 -6.17 -5.46 -3.87
CA TYR A 26 -7.08 -6.50 -3.40
C TYR A 26 -6.36 -7.52 -2.50
N LEU A 27 -5.18 -7.96 -2.92
CA LEU A 27 -4.44 -9.05 -2.30
C LEU A 27 -3.21 -8.54 -1.53
N THR A 28 -2.78 -9.31 -0.54
CA THR A 28 -1.49 -9.09 0.14
C THR A 28 -0.35 -9.05 -0.87
N SER A 29 -0.38 -9.90 -1.91
CA SER A 29 0.62 -9.90 -2.99
C SER A 29 0.70 -8.57 -3.75
N ASP A 30 -0.41 -7.83 -3.87
CA ASP A 30 -0.42 -6.53 -4.56
C ASP A 30 0.36 -5.48 -3.74
N ARG A 31 0.13 -5.47 -2.41
CA ARG A 31 0.81 -4.55 -1.49
C ARG A 31 2.29 -4.88 -1.33
N LEU A 32 2.63 -6.17 -1.22
CA LEU A 32 4.03 -6.62 -1.17
C LEU A 32 4.78 -6.33 -2.47
N PHE A 33 4.11 -6.50 -3.62
CA PHE A 33 4.66 -6.08 -4.91
C PHE A 33 4.96 -4.57 -4.91
N PHE A 34 3.98 -3.75 -4.56
CA PHE A 34 4.18 -2.30 -4.53
C PHE A 34 5.31 -1.90 -3.57
N TYR A 35 5.36 -2.48 -2.36
CA TYR A 35 6.41 -2.17 -1.39
C TYR A 35 7.80 -2.55 -1.89
N SER A 36 7.97 -3.75 -2.46
CA SER A 36 9.25 -4.17 -3.04
C SER A 36 9.64 -3.32 -4.26
N LEU A 37 8.67 -2.91 -5.08
CA LEU A 37 8.88 -1.99 -6.19
C LEU A 37 9.35 -0.62 -5.69
N LEU A 38 8.67 -0.07 -4.67
CA LEU A 38 9.05 1.19 -4.03
C LEU A 38 10.49 1.13 -3.51
N ALA A 39 10.87 0.06 -2.80
CA ALA A 39 12.21 -0.12 -2.26
C ALA A 39 13.29 -0.13 -3.36
N VAL A 40 13.05 -0.85 -4.47
CA VAL A 40 13.99 -0.92 -5.59
C VAL A 40 14.11 0.43 -6.31
N ILE A 41 12.98 1.10 -6.55
CA ILE A 41 12.97 2.37 -7.28
C ILE A 41 13.53 3.51 -6.42
N ALA A 42 13.19 3.57 -5.11
CA ALA A 42 13.73 4.57 -4.18
C ALA A 42 15.26 4.49 -4.12
N ARG A 43 15.81 3.27 -4.00
CA ARG A 43 17.27 3.06 -4.04
C ARG A 43 17.89 3.49 -5.36
N ARG A 44 17.26 3.17 -6.48
CA ARG A 44 17.76 3.52 -7.83
C ARG A 44 17.86 5.02 -8.06
N TYR A 45 16.90 5.75 -7.54
CA TYR A 45 16.82 7.20 -7.70
C TYR A 45 17.37 7.99 -6.48
N ASN A 46 17.94 7.28 -5.50
CA ASN A 46 18.48 7.90 -4.27
C ASN A 46 17.44 8.79 -3.54
N VAL A 47 16.16 8.36 -3.54
CA VAL A 47 15.09 9.08 -2.84
C VAL A 47 14.91 8.48 -1.45
N VAL A 48 14.91 9.34 -0.43
CA VAL A 48 14.66 8.91 0.96
C VAL A 48 13.16 8.81 1.19
N VAL A 49 12.69 7.62 1.55
CA VAL A 49 11.30 7.38 1.94
C VAL A 49 11.21 7.44 3.46
N VAL A 50 10.34 8.30 3.98
CA VAL A 50 10.21 8.57 5.43
C VAL A 50 8.93 7.95 6.00
N GLY A 51 7.92 7.79 5.17
CA GLY A 51 6.65 7.17 5.55
C GLY A 51 5.89 6.60 4.36
N VAL A 52 5.15 5.54 4.59
CA VAL A 52 4.32 4.85 3.59
C VAL A 52 3.01 4.45 4.25
N CYS A 53 1.89 4.66 3.56
CA CYS A 53 0.62 4.05 3.89
C CYS A 53 -0.04 3.53 2.61
N ILE A 54 -0.35 2.23 2.57
CA ILE A 54 -0.99 1.59 1.41
C ILE A 54 -2.45 1.25 1.77
N MET A 55 -3.37 2.05 1.27
CA MET A 55 -4.81 1.81 1.40
C MET A 55 -5.32 0.91 0.27
N PHE A 56 -6.61 0.58 0.25
CA PHE A 56 -7.20 -0.24 -0.82
C PHE A 56 -7.19 0.47 -2.17
N THR A 57 -7.48 1.76 -2.19
CA THR A 57 -7.71 2.55 -3.42
C THR A 57 -6.56 3.50 -3.77
N HIS A 58 -5.67 3.77 -2.80
CA HIS A 58 -4.65 4.82 -2.92
C HIS A 58 -3.42 4.55 -2.04
N VAL A 59 -2.41 5.36 -2.23
CA VAL A 59 -1.16 5.32 -1.46
C VAL A 59 -0.76 6.73 -1.05
N HIS A 60 -0.32 6.86 0.19
CA HIS A 60 0.41 8.01 0.70
C HIS A 60 1.90 7.68 0.86
N LEU A 61 2.76 8.59 0.43
CA LEU A 61 4.20 8.54 0.65
C LEU A 61 4.68 9.85 1.25
N MET A 62 5.61 9.77 2.20
CA MET A 62 6.41 10.90 2.63
C MET A 62 7.84 10.67 2.17
N VAL A 63 8.34 11.52 1.27
CA VAL A 63 9.66 11.36 0.66
C VAL A 63 10.48 12.65 0.69
N ARG A 64 11.81 12.49 0.68
CA ARG A 64 12.75 13.60 0.45
C ARG A 64 13.55 13.32 -0.81
N ALA A 65 13.57 14.28 -1.72
CA ALA A 65 14.36 14.30 -2.93
C ALA A 65 15.28 15.54 -2.93
N GLU A 66 16.37 15.49 -3.65
CA GLU A 66 17.34 16.58 -3.76
C GLU A 66 16.77 17.75 -4.59
N ASP A 67 16.10 17.39 -5.70
CA ASP A 67 15.48 18.35 -6.61
C ASP A 67 14.17 17.83 -7.22
N LEU A 68 13.48 18.70 -7.96
CA LEU A 68 12.22 18.38 -8.61
C LEU A 68 12.39 17.33 -9.72
N ALA A 69 13.51 17.33 -10.44
CA ALA A 69 13.76 16.40 -11.53
C ALA A 69 13.91 14.97 -10.99
N GLN A 70 14.65 14.80 -9.89
CA GLN A 70 14.78 13.53 -9.18
C GLN A 70 13.40 13.02 -8.69
N LEU A 71 12.61 13.89 -8.05
CA LEU A 71 11.25 13.53 -7.60
C LEU A 71 10.36 13.07 -8.77
N GLN A 72 10.39 13.82 -9.88
CA GLN A 72 9.62 13.50 -11.07
C GLN A 72 10.07 12.19 -11.73
N ALA A 73 11.37 11.95 -11.84
CA ALA A 73 11.93 10.73 -12.39
C ALA A 73 11.59 9.51 -11.53
N PHE A 74 11.74 9.63 -10.21
CA PHE A 74 11.35 8.61 -9.24
C PHE A 74 9.87 8.26 -9.37
N MET A 75 8.98 9.23 -9.26
CA MET A 75 7.53 9.01 -9.32
C MET A 75 7.10 8.53 -10.70
N GLY A 76 7.64 9.09 -11.76
CA GLY A 76 7.37 8.66 -13.13
C GLY A 76 7.68 7.18 -13.35
N GLN A 77 8.85 6.72 -12.88
CA GLN A 77 9.24 5.32 -12.98
C GLN A 77 8.41 4.41 -12.06
N LEU A 78 8.13 4.83 -10.82
CA LEU A 78 7.32 4.08 -9.87
C LEU A 78 5.90 3.84 -10.41
N LEU A 79 5.22 4.91 -10.83
CA LEU A 79 3.83 4.83 -11.31
C LEU A 79 3.72 4.12 -12.66
N LYS A 80 4.71 4.31 -13.56
CA LYS A 80 4.77 3.58 -14.84
C LYS A 80 4.93 2.07 -14.60
N ALA A 81 5.83 1.67 -13.71
CA ALA A 81 6.07 0.26 -13.41
C ALA A 81 4.84 -0.37 -12.74
N LEU A 82 4.25 0.30 -11.75
CA LEU A 82 3.01 -0.13 -11.08
C LEU A 82 1.87 -0.35 -12.07
N SER A 83 1.58 0.67 -12.91
CA SER A 83 0.52 0.59 -13.92
C SER A 83 0.78 -0.52 -14.94
N THR A 84 2.03 -0.65 -15.42
CA THR A 84 2.38 -1.66 -16.42
C THR A 84 2.20 -3.08 -15.88
N VAL A 85 2.63 -3.32 -14.63
CA VAL A 85 2.51 -4.64 -14.00
C VAL A 85 1.05 -4.96 -13.71
N PHE A 86 0.28 -4.05 -13.12
CA PHE A 86 -1.14 -4.28 -12.82
C PHE A 86 -1.97 -4.48 -14.09
N ARG A 87 -1.74 -3.65 -15.13
CA ARG A 87 -2.43 -3.81 -16.41
C ARG A 87 -2.20 -5.21 -16.99
N LYS A 88 -0.93 -5.66 -17.04
CA LYS A 88 -0.60 -6.97 -17.58
C LYS A 88 -1.10 -8.12 -16.69
N ASP A 89 -1.00 -7.98 -15.36
CA ASP A 89 -1.38 -9.02 -14.40
C ASP A 89 -2.91 -9.23 -14.36
N ARG A 90 -3.67 -8.16 -14.61
CA ARG A 90 -5.13 -8.13 -14.48
C ARG A 90 -5.87 -8.05 -15.81
N ASP A 91 -5.13 -8.09 -16.91
CA ASP A 91 -5.65 -7.95 -18.28
C ASP A 91 -6.54 -6.71 -18.45
N LEU A 92 -6.03 -5.56 -17.98
CA LEU A 92 -6.76 -4.30 -18.02
C LEU A 92 -6.36 -3.46 -19.24
N GLU A 93 -7.33 -2.79 -19.83
CA GLU A 93 -7.11 -1.80 -20.87
C GLU A 93 -6.99 -0.38 -20.28
N GLY A 94 -6.20 0.46 -20.94
CA GLY A 94 -6.04 1.87 -20.55
C GLY A 94 -5.20 2.12 -19.28
N PRO A 95 -5.23 3.36 -18.76
CA PRO A 95 -4.47 3.77 -17.61
C PRO A 95 -5.10 3.27 -16.29
N VAL A 96 -4.27 2.73 -15.41
CA VAL A 96 -4.66 2.19 -14.09
C VAL A 96 -4.70 3.29 -13.03
N LEU A 97 -3.84 4.30 -13.14
CA LEU A 97 -3.67 5.34 -12.14
C LEU A 97 -4.19 6.69 -12.62
N LYS A 98 -4.73 7.49 -11.71
CA LYS A 98 -5.08 8.89 -11.94
C LYS A 98 -3.81 9.72 -12.10
N THR A 99 -3.78 10.60 -13.07
CA THR A 99 -2.68 11.52 -13.34
C THR A 99 -3.19 12.96 -13.41
N PRO A 100 -2.41 13.94 -12.95
CA PRO A 100 -1.15 13.81 -12.23
C PRO A 100 -1.33 13.31 -10.78
N PHE A 101 -0.27 12.77 -10.18
CA PHE A 101 -0.28 12.48 -8.74
C PHE A 101 -0.25 13.77 -7.90
N GLY A 102 -0.85 13.76 -6.72
CA GLY A 102 -0.79 14.86 -5.75
C GLY A 102 0.59 14.95 -5.09
N SER A 103 1.08 16.18 -4.85
CA SER A 103 2.36 16.41 -4.18
C SER A 103 2.36 17.77 -3.48
N ALA A 104 2.70 17.79 -2.19
CA ALA A 104 2.81 19.01 -1.41
C ALA A 104 4.11 19.02 -0.58
N PRO A 105 4.98 20.05 -0.71
CA PRO A 105 6.17 20.17 0.11
C PRO A 105 5.80 20.54 1.54
N ARG A 106 6.46 19.91 2.51
CA ARG A 106 6.32 20.14 3.95
C ARG A 106 7.62 20.73 4.48
N VAL A 107 7.66 22.05 4.60
CA VAL A 107 8.88 22.79 4.96
C VAL A 107 9.04 22.86 6.49
N ALA A 108 8.02 23.35 7.19
CA ALA A 108 8.08 23.49 8.64
C ALA A 108 7.93 22.14 9.35
N SER A 109 8.68 21.93 10.44
CA SER A 109 8.61 20.69 11.24
C SER A 109 7.18 20.35 11.71
N LYS A 110 6.36 21.37 12.02
CA LYS A 110 4.94 21.18 12.37
C LYS A 110 4.17 20.54 11.19
N GLN A 111 4.38 21.04 9.96
CA GLN A 111 3.73 20.48 8.76
C GLN A 111 4.20 19.05 8.49
N GLN A 112 5.50 18.78 8.66
CA GLN A 112 6.07 17.44 8.48
C GLN A 112 5.44 16.45 9.46
N ARG A 113 5.36 16.83 10.76
CA ARG A 113 4.70 16.00 11.78
C ARG A 113 3.23 15.78 11.46
N SER A 114 2.46 16.84 11.17
CA SER A 114 1.04 16.70 10.85
C SER A 114 0.80 15.79 9.67
N SER A 115 1.59 15.92 8.59
CA SER A 115 1.45 15.06 7.40
C SER A 115 1.84 13.60 7.67
N LEU A 116 2.87 13.34 8.49
CA LEU A 116 3.21 11.98 8.90
C LEU A 116 2.11 11.34 9.74
N ILE A 117 1.56 12.07 10.70
CA ILE A 117 0.44 11.58 11.52
C ILE A 117 -0.78 11.31 10.65
N TYR A 118 -1.14 12.23 9.76
CA TYR A 118 -2.22 12.01 8.79
C TYR A 118 -2.00 10.74 7.96
N LEU A 119 -0.80 10.56 7.40
CA LEU A 119 -0.43 9.39 6.62
C LEU A 119 -0.60 8.09 7.43
N PHE A 120 -0.10 8.06 8.66
CA PHE A 120 -0.16 6.86 9.49
C PHE A 120 -1.57 6.57 10.03
N ASN A 121 -2.39 7.61 10.26
CA ASN A 121 -3.75 7.46 10.79
C ASN A 121 -4.79 7.10 9.72
N ASN A 122 -4.45 7.09 8.43
CA ASN A 122 -5.40 6.71 7.39
C ASN A 122 -6.13 5.38 7.67
N PRO A 123 -5.46 4.27 8.08
CA PRO A 123 -6.17 3.04 8.40
C PRO A 123 -7.06 3.15 9.65
N VAL A 124 -6.68 3.98 10.63
CA VAL A 124 -7.48 4.22 11.84
C VAL A 124 -8.75 4.99 11.48
N GLU A 125 -8.64 6.07 10.71
CA GLU A 125 -9.77 6.86 10.22
C GLU A 125 -10.73 6.06 9.33
N LYS A 126 -10.21 5.02 8.66
CA LYS A 126 -10.99 4.07 7.86
C LYS A 126 -11.44 2.83 8.64
N HIS A 127 -11.33 2.83 9.96
CA HIS A 127 -11.75 1.76 10.88
C HIS A 127 -11.11 0.40 10.58
N LEU A 128 -9.92 0.38 9.97
CA LEU A 128 -9.20 -0.86 9.66
C LEU A 128 -8.41 -1.40 10.87
N CYS A 129 -8.04 -0.53 11.80
CA CYS A 129 -7.35 -0.84 13.04
C CYS A 129 -7.72 0.21 14.11
N GLN A 130 -7.33 -0.01 15.37
CA GLN A 130 -7.51 0.96 16.45
C GLN A 130 -6.31 1.92 16.54
N ARG A 131 -5.10 1.44 16.27
CA ARG A 131 -3.86 2.21 16.30
C ARG A 131 -3.08 2.02 15.00
N ALA A 132 -2.34 3.05 14.61
CA ALA A 132 -1.65 3.11 13.32
C ALA A 132 -0.65 1.96 13.11
N GLU A 133 0.06 1.54 14.15
CA GLU A 133 1.03 0.43 14.12
C GLU A 133 0.37 -0.97 14.05
N GLU A 134 -0.94 -1.07 14.26
CA GLU A 134 -1.70 -2.31 14.10
C GLU A 134 -2.04 -2.61 12.64
N ASP A 135 -1.89 -1.65 11.74
CA ASP A 135 -1.99 -1.91 10.32
C ASP A 135 -0.59 -2.15 9.70
N ARG A 136 -0.41 -3.35 9.10
CA ARG A 136 0.87 -3.74 8.47
C ARG A 136 1.32 -2.73 7.41
N TRP A 137 0.39 -2.07 6.76
CA TRP A 137 0.63 -1.26 5.57
C TRP A 137 0.94 0.20 5.86
N THR A 138 1.06 0.55 7.15
CA THR A 138 1.75 1.75 7.63
C THR A 138 3.24 1.51 7.84
N PHE A 139 3.64 0.24 7.95
CA PHE A 139 5.00 -0.24 8.22
C PHE A 139 5.58 0.20 9.56
N LEU A 140 4.81 0.86 10.43
CA LEU A 140 5.29 1.34 11.74
C LEU A 140 5.76 0.21 12.65
N ALA A 141 5.08 -0.94 12.60
CA ALA A 141 5.45 -2.12 13.38
C ALA A 141 6.82 -2.73 13.00
N PHE A 142 7.40 -2.31 11.88
CA PHE A 142 8.73 -2.77 11.42
C PHE A 142 9.86 -1.81 11.82
N TYR A 143 9.59 -0.83 12.67
CA TYR A 143 10.63 -0.02 13.27
C TYR A 143 11.66 -0.92 13.96
N GLU A 144 12.96 -0.65 13.73
CA GLU A 144 14.10 -1.48 14.14
C GLU A 144 14.27 -2.83 13.41
N GLY A 145 13.31 -3.27 12.60
CA GLY A 145 13.48 -4.30 11.56
C GLY A 145 13.65 -5.74 12.03
N THR A 146 13.51 -6.04 13.33
CA THR A 146 13.90 -7.35 13.86
C THR A 146 12.74 -8.28 14.17
N VAL A 147 11.58 -7.76 14.59
CA VAL A 147 10.40 -8.56 14.92
C VAL A 147 9.14 -7.85 14.48
N SER A 148 8.29 -8.53 13.74
CA SER A 148 6.98 -8.02 13.37
C SER A 148 5.90 -8.52 14.33
N PRO A 149 4.95 -7.68 14.76
CA PRO A 149 3.82 -8.10 15.58
C PRO A 149 2.75 -8.89 14.81
N PHE A 150 2.87 -9.03 13.47
CA PHE A 150 1.86 -9.68 12.62
C PHE A 150 2.07 -11.18 12.47
N SER A 151 3.28 -11.67 12.69
CA SER A 151 3.59 -13.09 12.67
C SER A 151 4.52 -13.49 13.81
N ALA A 152 4.49 -14.78 14.17
CA ALA A 152 5.53 -15.34 15.03
C ALA A 152 6.90 -15.23 14.32
N PRO A 153 8.00 -15.04 15.08
CA PRO A 153 9.34 -14.96 14.50
C PRO A 153 9.64 -16.16 13.60
N LEU A 154 10.13 -15.89 12.40
CA LEU A 154 10.49 -16.94 11.44
C LEU A 154 11.77 -17.65 11.88
N VAL A 155 11.60 -18.86 12.41
CA VAL A 155 12.72 -19.76 12.74
C VAL A 155 12.90 -20.73 11.58
N LYS A 156 13.91 -20.50 10.70
CA LYS A 156 14.09 -21.28 9.46
C LYS A 156 14.14 -22.80 9.68
N ARG A 157 14.69 -23.30 10.78
CA ARG A 157 14.73 -24.74 11.11
C ARG A 157 13.34 -25.35 11.32
N ASN A 158 12.37 -24.57 11.81
CA ASN A 158 11.01 -25.00 12.12
C ASN A 158 10.04 -24.74 10.96
N ALA A 159 10.45 -23.95 9.98
CA ALA A 159 9.63 -23.60 8.83
C ALA A 159 9.46 -24.79 7.87
N SER A 160 8.32 -24.86 7.17
CA SER A 160 8.12 -25.85 6.14
C SER A 160 9.15 -25.69 5.01
N ARG A 161 9.37 -26.76 4.24
CA ARG A 161 10.24 -26.70 3.04
C ARG A 161 9.74 -25.63 2.06
N ARG A 162 8.41 -25.49 1.92
CA ARG A 162 7.81 -24.47 1.03
C ARG A 162 8.16 -23.06 1.46
N LEU A 163 8.00 -22.74 2.75
CA LEU A 163 8.32 -21.43 3.28
C LEU A 163 9.82 -21.12 3.16
N ARG A 164 10.70 -22.09 3.47
CA ARG A 164 12.14 -21.91 3.27
C ARG A 164 12.51 -21.60 1.81
N ASN A 165 11.92 -22.33 0.87
CA ASN A 165 12.13 -22.10 -0.56
C ASN A 165 11.60 -20.73 -1.00
N ALA A 166 10.42 -20.32 -0.50
CA ALA A 166 9.88 -18.98 -0.76
C ALA A 166 10.83 -17.88 -0.25
N CYS A 167 11.32 -18.00 0.97
CA CYS A 167 12.30 -17.06 1.53
C CYS A 167 13.60 -17.02 0.71
N ALA A 168 14.10 -18.16 0.26
CA ALA A 168 15.31 -18.20 -0.58
C ALA A 168 15.13 -17.47 -1.91
N VAL A 169 13.93 -17.57 -2.52
CA VAL A 169 13.62 -16.81 -3.75
C VAL A 169 13.55 -15.31 -3.44
N VAL A 170 12.92 -14.91 -2.33
CA VAL A 170 12.87 -13.51 -1.90
C VAL A 170 14.28 -12.96 -1.67
N ASP A 171 15.16 -13.73 -1.01
CA ASP A 171 16.57 -13.35 -0.81
C ASP A 171 17.30 -13.14 -2.15
N ALA A 172 17.13 -14.06 -3.11
CA ALA A 172 17.77 -13.97 -4.42
C ALA A 172 17.28 -12.76 -5.23
N GLU A 173 15.96 -12.49 -5.23
CA GLU A 173 15.39 -11.33 -5.93
C GLU A 173 15.86 -10.02 -5.31
N SER A 174 15.84 -9.93 -3.97
CA SER A 174 16.30 -8.75 -3.25
C SER A 174 17.80 -8.48 -3.46
N ALA A 175 18.65 -9.52 -3.36
CA ALA A 175 20.09 -9.42 -3.61
C ALA A 175 20.41 -8.98 -5.04
N ALA A 176 19.58 -9.39 -6.02
CA ALA A 176 19.70 -8.98 -7.41
C ALA A 176 19.09 -7.58 -7.70
N GLY A 177 18.60 -6.87 -6.69
CA GLY A 177 17.97 -5.56 -6.86
C GLY A 177 16.67 -5.60 -7.68
N ARG A 178 15.98 -6.73 -7.70
CA ARG A 178 14.71 -6.90 -8.40
C ARG A 178 13.53 -6.87 -7.44
N TYR A 179 12.41 -6.32 -7.86
CA TYR A 179 11.16 -6.34 -7.11
C TYR A 179 10.34 -7.62 -7.39
N LEU A 180 9.49 -7.99 -6.45
CA LEU A 180 8.67 -9.19 -6.50
C LEU A 180 7.37 -8.90 -7.27
N ARG A 181 7.19 -9.52 -8.45
CA ARG A 181 5.94 -9.37 -9.23
C ARG A 181 4.77 -10.10 -8.55
N PRO A 182 3.50 -9.63 -8.73
CA PRO A 182 2.32 -10.25 -8.11
C PRO A 182 2.20 -11.76 -8.42
N ALA A 183 2.41 -12.17 -9.66
CA ALA A 183 2.37 -13.57 -10.06
C ALA A 183 3.42 -14.43 -9.32
N LEU A 184 4.64 -13.89 -9.11
CA LEU A 184 5.67 -14.57 -8.31
C LEU A 184 5.22 -14.69 -6.86
N LEU A 185 4.74 -13.61 -6.25
CA LEU A 185 4.27 -13.61 -4.87
C LEU A 185 3.12 -14.62 -4.65
N ARG A 186 2.13 -14.65 -5.55
CA ARG A 186 1.04 -15.66 -5.49
C ARG A 186 1.59 -17.09 -5.58
N ARG A 187 2.56 -17.34 -6.47
CA ARG A 187 3.21 -18.65 -6.57
C ARG A 187 3.97 -19.03 -5.30
N LEU A 188 4.69 -18.10 -4.68
CA LEU A 188 5.42 -18.32 -3.42
C LEU A 188 4.47 -18.57 -2.25
N SER A 189 3.29 -17.96 -2.27
CA SER A 189 2.24 -18.12 -1.24
C SER A 189 1.44 -19.40 -1.39
N CYS A 190 1.45 -20.03 -2.57
CA CYS A 190 0.65 -21.21 -2.85
C CYS A 190 1.02 -22.39 -1.94
N GLY A 191 -0.02 -22.92 -1.25
CA GLY A 191 0.13 -24.06 -0.35
C GLY A 191 0.86 -23.78 0.96
N LEU A 192 1.11 -22.51 1.31
CA LEU A 192 1.51 -22.11 2.65
C LEU A 192 0.31 -22.06 3.59
N ARG A 193 0.51 -22.42 4.85
CA ARG A 193 -0.49 -22.25 5.91
C ARG A 193 -0.67 -20.76 6.23
N ARG A 194 -1.77 -20.39 6.87
CA ARG A 194 -2.08 -19.00 7.21
C ARG A 194 -0.93 -18.31 7.96
N GLU A 195 -0.37 -18.95 8.97
CA GLU A 195 0.75 -18.42 9.73
C GLU A 195 2.01 -18.22 8.86
N GLU A 196 2.28 -19.17 7.96
CA GLU A 196 3.42 -19.09 7.05
C GLU A 196 3.25 -17.98 5.99
N LEU A 197 2.00 -17.68 5.61
CA LEU A 197 1.69 -16.53 4.74
C LEU A 197 2.00 -15.19 5.43
N GLU A 198 1.66 -15.09 6.73
CA GLU A 198 2.00 -13.92 7.53
C GLU A 198 3.52 -13.79 7.70
N GLN A 199 4.21 -14.90 8.00
CA GLN A 199 5.68 -14.94 8.13
C GLN A 199 6.36 -14.56 6.80
N LEU A 200 5.87 -15.05 5.65
CA LEU A 200 6.41 -14.68 4.35
C LEU A 200 6.19 -13.19 4.06
N SER A 201 5.02 -12.66 4.42
CA SER A 201 4.70 -11.25 4.23
C SER A 201 5.65 -10.35 5.01
N ASP A 202 5.86 -10.65 6.29
CA ASP A 202 6.79 -9.91 7.15
C ASP A 202 8.23 -10.07 6.66
N TYR A 203 8.60 -11.28 6.23
CA TYR A 203 9.93 -11.55 5.66
C TYR A 203 10.21 -10.70 4.43
N VAL A 204 9.23 -10.56 3.51
CA VAL A 204 9.37 -9.70 2.33
C VAL A 204 9.59 -8.25 2.74
N ILE A 205 8.80 -7.72 3.70
CA ILE A 205 8.93 -6.34 4.15
C ILE A 205 10.33 -6.09 4.73
N VAL A 206 10.82 -6.98 5.59
CA VAL A 206 12.16 -6.87 6.20
C VAL A 206 13.27 -6.96 5.15
N LYS A 207 13.09 -7.76 4.09
CA LYS A 207 14.10 -7.95 3.02
C LYS A 207 14.15 -6.82 2.00
N TYR A 208 13.12 -5.96 1.96
CA TYR A 208 13.06 -4.79 1.09
C TYR A 208 13.03 -3.48 1.90
N PRO A 209 14.01 -3.22 2.79
CA PRO A 209 14.00 -2.03 3.62
C PRO A 209 14.11 -0.78 2.74
N CYS A 210 13.16 0.15 2.88
CA CYS A 210 13.18 1.41 2.15
C CYS A 210 12.81 2.62 3.00
N ILE A 211 12.29 2.42 4.23
CA ILE A 211 11.84 3.52 5.08
C ILE A 211 12.97 3.95 6.00
N ASP A 212 13.35 5.22 5.94
CA ASP A 212 14.23 5.86 6.92
C ASP A 212 13.42 6.31 8.13
N TYR A 213 13.23 5.39 9.07
CA TYR A 213 12.49 5.68 10.31
C TYR A 213 13.16 6.73 11.18
N ARG A 214 14.50 6.85 11.13
CA ARG A 214 15.25 7.80 11.97
C ARG A 214 14.76 9.21 11.74
N LEU A 215 14.61 9.60 10.46
CA LEU A 215 14.13 10.93 10.12
C LEU A 215 12.70 11.19 10.62
N ALA A 216 11.81 10.19 10.54
CA ALA A 216 10.47 10.29 11.10
C ALA A 216 10.51 10.41 12.63
N VAL A 217 11.27 9.55 13.31
CA VAL A 217 11.38 9.48 14.77
C VAL A 217 11.99 10.74 15.36
N GLU A 218 13.02 11.31 14.73
CA GLU A 218 13.66 12.56 15.12
C GLU A 218 12.69 13.75 15.12
N LEU A 219 11.75 13.80 14.19
CA LEU A 219 10.71 14.84 14.15
C LEU A 219 9.79 14.84 15.38
N PHE A 220 9.70 13.73 16.10
CA PHE A 220 8.83 13.57 17.27
C PHE A 220 9.60 13.38 18.59
N ASP A 221 10.93 13.50 18.57
CA ASP A 221 11.82 13.24 19.71
C ASP A 221 11.62 11.81 20.29
N GLY A 222 11.38 10.83 19.42
CA GLY A 222 11.27 9.42 19.79
C GLY A 222 10.06 8.70 19.17
N PHE A 223 10.21 7.37 18.97
CA PHE A 223 9.17 6.53 18.35
C PHE A 223 7.90 6.45 19.18
N GLU A 224 8.02 6.22 20.49
CA GLU A 224 6.87 6.18 21.41
C GLU A 224 6.08 7.50 21.44
N ARG A 225 6.79 8.63 21.33
CA ARG A 225 6.13 9.94 21.26
C ARG A 225 5.42 10.14 19.93
N MET A 226 5.98 9.62 18.84
CA MET A 226 5.32 9.61 17.54
C MET A 226 4.01 8.81 17.58
N LEU A 227 4.02 7.59 18.15
CA LEU A 227 2.82 6.77 18.30
C LEU A 227 1.76 7.44 19.16
N ARG A 228 2.14 7.97 20.33
CA ARG A 228 1.20 8.72 21.21
C ARG A 228 0.62 9.95 20.50
N THR A 229 1.40 10.62 19.65
CA THR A 229 0.88 11.75 18.88
C THR A 229 -0.12 11.27 17.84
N ALA A 230 0.11 10.12 17.21
CA ALA A 230 -0.84 9.54 16.27
C ALA A 230 -2.16 9.16 16.95
N GLU A 231 -2.13 8.56 18.14
CA GLU A 231 -3.32 8.24 18.92
C GLU A 231 -4.14 9.47 19.34
N ALA A 232 -3.45 10.58 19.67
CA ALA A 232 -4.08 11.80 20.18
C ALA A 232 -4.62 12.74 19.08
N THR A 233 -4.33 12.47 17.80
CA THR A 233 -4.56 13.44 16.72
C THR A 233 -5.30 12.80 15.55
N THR A 234 -6.45 13.39 15.19
CA THR A 234 -7.07 13.19 13.87
C THR A 234 -6.69 14.37 12.99
N GLY A 235 -6.03 14.09 11.88
CA GLY A 235 -5.55 15.13 10.96
C GLY A 235 -6.23 15.07 9.60
N LYS A 236 -6.32 16.22 8.91
CA LYS A 236 -6.76 16.31 7.51
C LYS A 236 -5.68 17.01 6.70
N GLU A 237 -5.43 16.49 5.51
CA GLU A 237 -4.52 17.09 4.53
C GLU A 237 -5.34 17.53 3.31
N PHE A 238 -5.35 18.84 3.01
CA PHE A 238 -6.22 19.39 1.97
C PHE A 238 -5.51 19.73 0.67
N ASP A 239 -4.19 19.82 0.68
CA ASP A 239 -3.38 20.33 -0.45
C ASP A 239 -2.70 19.22 -1.28
N ILE A 240 -3.03 17.96 -1.05
CA ILE A 240 -2.51 16.81 -1.81
C ILE A 240 -3.49 16.30 -2.89
N GLY A 241 -4.70 16.87 -2.95
CA GLY A 241 -5.72 16.49 -3.93
C GLY A 241 -6.52 15.24 -3.57
N GLU A 242 -6.50 14.84 -2.29
CA GLU A 242 -7.34 13.78 -1.78
C GLU A 242 -8.74 14.31 -1.43
N GLU A 243 -9.77 13.59 -1.87
CA GLU A 243 -11.15 13.83 -1.46
C GLU A 243 -11.42 13.09 -0.14
N PHE A 244 -11.78 13.83 0.89
CA PHE A 244 -12.15 13.23 2.16
C PHE A 244 -13.42 12.41 2.01
N SER A 245 -13.39 11.16 2.48
CA SER A 245 -14.55 10.29 2.61
C SER A 245 -14.61 9.77 4.05
N PRO A 246 -15.69 9.98 4.78
CA PRO A 246 -15.85 9.45 6.14
C PRO A 246 -16.18 7.96 6.18
N GLU A 247 -16.37 7.34 5.01
CA GLU A 247 -16.76 5.93 4.92
C GLU A 247 -15.64 5.00 5.41
N SER A 248 -16.05 3.95 6.15
CA SER A 248 -15.15 2.87 6.57
C SER A 248 -14.65 2.05 5.39
N ASP A 249 -13.41 1.56 5.44
CA ASP A 249 -12.85 0.64 4.45
C ASP A 249 -13.02 -0.84 4.86
N VAL A 250 -13.63 -1.13 6.00
CA VAL A 250 -13.95 -2.51 6.44
C VAL A 250 -14.73 -3.30 5.38
N PRO A 251 -15.72 -2.72 4.68
CA PRO A 251 -16.46 -3.42 3.63
C PRO A 251 -15.57 -3.96 2.50
N TYR A 252 -14.45 -3.32 2.17
CA TYR A 252 -13.51 -3.87 1.18
C TYR A 252 -12.89 -5.21 1.66
N ARG A 253 -12.57 -5.34 2.96
CA ARG A 253 -12.11 -6.62 3.52
C ARG A 253 -13.18 -7.70 3.42
N GLU A 254 -14.44 -7.34 3.67
CA GLU A 254 -15.58 -8.27 3.56
C GLU A 254 -15.79 -8.73 2.11
N MET A 255 -15.84 -7.81 1.16
CA MET A 255 -15.98 -8.11 -0.27
C MET A 255 -14.82 -8.95 -0.80
N ILE A 256 -13.57 -8.65 -0.38
CA ILE A 256 -12.39 -9.45 -0.75
C ILE A 256 -12.54 -10.90 -0.24
N ARG A 257 -12.99 -11.10 1.02
CA ARG A 257 -13.19 -12.45 1.57
C ARG A 257 -14.25 -13.23 0.78
N LEU A 258 -15.37 -12.59 0.45
CA LEU A 258 -16.42 -13.21 -0.36
C LEU A 258 -15.95 -13.55 -1.77
N ALA A 259 -15.27 -12.62 -2.43
CA ALA A 259 -14.73 -12.83 -3.76
C ALA A 259 -13.65 -13.92 -3.79
N ALA A 260 -12.76 -13.95 -2.80
CA ALA A 260 -11.74 -14.99 -2.65
C ALA A 260 -12.36 -16.37 -2.41
N GLY A 261 -13.36 -16.48 -1.52
CA GLY A 261 -14.10 -17.72 -1.26
C GLY A 261 -14.83 -18.27 -2.48
N ALA A 262 -15.17 -17.42 -3.43
CA ALA A 262 -15.79 -17.78 -4.71
C ALA A 262 -14.78 -17.90 -5.87
N HIS A 263 -13.48 -17.86 -5.61
CA HIS A 263 -12.42 -17.93 -6.62
C HIS A 263 -12.50 -16.83 -7.70
N LEU A 264 -13.11 -15.69 -7.40
CA LEU A 264 -13.21 -14.56 -8.34
C LEU A 264 -11.90 -13.76 -8.45
N LEU A 265 -11.05 -13.84 -7.44
CA LEU A 265 -9.73 -13.20 -7.48
C LEU A 265 -8.68 -14.05 -8.23
N ASP A 266 -8.99 -15.31 -8.51
CA ASP A 266 -8.18 -16.21 -9.33
C ASP A 266 -8.23 -15.76 -10.78
N GLY A 267 -7.08 -15.41 -11.36
CA GLY A 267 -7.02 -14.89 -12.74
C GLY A 267 -7.82 -13.60 -12.95
N TRP A 268 -8.15 -12.89 -11.85
CA TRP A 268 -8.88 -11.62 -11.86
C TRP A 268 -10.27 -11.68 -12.51
N LYS A 269 -10.96 -12.83 -12.42
CA LYS A 269 -12.32 -13.04 -12.93
C LYS A 269 -13.29 -11.95 -12.47
N LEU A 270 -13.09 -11.43 -11.24
CA LEU A 270 -13.90 -10.34 -10.67
C LEU A 270 -13.97 -9.11 -11.60
N LEU A 271 -12.87 -8.77 -12.26
CA LEU A 271 -12.76 -7.59 -13.11
C LEU A 271 -13.32 -7.80 -14.52
N HIS A 272 -13.63 -9.07 -14.89
CA HIS A 272 -14.09 -9.49 -16.21
C HIS A 272 -15.45 -10.19 -16.18
N LEU A 273 -16.24 -9.94 -15.12
CA LEU A 273 -17.58 -10.50 -15.02
C LEU A 273 -18.47 -9.99 -16.17
N ASP A 274 -19.22 -10.91 -16.80
CA ASP A 274 -20.30 -10.55 -17.71
C ASP A 274 -21.41 -9.78 -16.97
N PRO A 275 -22.29 -9.06 -17.68
CA PRO A 275 -23.30 -8.21 -17.05
C PRO A 275 -24.24 -8.93 -16.09
N GLU A 276 -24.61 -10.19 -16.39
CA GLU A 276 -25.52 -10.98 -15.55
C GLU A 276 -24.84 -11.41 -14.26
N SER A 277 -23.67 -12.03 -14.37
CA SER A 277 -22.83 -12.42 -13.21
C SER A 277 -22.48 -11.23 -12.36
N ARG A 278 -22.15 -10.08 -12.97
CA ARG A 278 -21.89 -8.83 -12.28
C ARG A 278 -23.09 -8.35 -11.46
N SER A 279 -24.29 -8.38 -12.04
CA SER A 279 -25.53 -8.01 -11.35
C SER A 279 -25.82 -8.94 -10.16
N GLN A 280 -25.55 -10.23 -10.31
CA GLN A 280 -25.68 -11.22 -9.21
C GLN A 280 -24.71 -10.89 -8.08
N TRP A 281 -23.44 -10.57 -8.40
CA TRP A 281 -22.43 -10.22 -7.39
C TRP A 281 -22.71 -8.89 -6.70
N ILE A 282 -23.23 -7.90 -7.39
CA ILE A 282 -23.67 -6.64 -6.78
C ILE A 282 -24.74 -6.92 -5.71
N ARG A 283 -25.77 -7.71 -6.05
CA ARG A 283 -26.80 -8.11 -5.07
C ARG A 283 -26.20 -8.87 -3.88
N LYS A 284 -25.26 -9.77 -4.14
CA LYS A 284 -24.59 -10.56 -3.10
C LYS A 284 -23.74 -9.68 -2.17
N PHE A 285 -22.98 -8.73 -2.70
CA PHE A 285 -22.22 -7.79 -1.87
C PHE A 285 -23.14 -6.91 -1.03
N ARG A 286 -24.23 -6.38 -1.59
CA ARG A 286 -25.24 -5.62 -0.85
C ARG A 286 -25.85 -6.40 0.32
N SER A 287 -26.13 -7.67 0.13
CA SER A 287 -26.79 -8.51 1.16
C SER A 287 -25.86 -9.10 2.19
N ALA A 288 -24.60 -9.31 1.86
CA ALA A 288 -23.64 -10.06 2.68
C ALA A 288 -22.50 -9.21 3.25
N THR A 289 -22.46 -7.90 2.95
CA THR A 289 -21.46 -6.97 3.49
C THR A 289 -22.13 -5.66 3.90
N HIS A 290 -21.37 -4.82 4.62
CA HIS A 290 -21.81 -3.46 4.98
C HIS A 290 -21.42 -2.41 3.90
N ALA A 291 -21.15 -2.86 2.67
CA ALA A 291 -20.69 -1.99 1.60
C ALA A 291 -21.84 -1.11 1.05
N THR A 292 -21.54 0.17 0.87
CA THR A 292 -22.39 1.08 0.10
C THR A 292 -22.29 0.78 -1.40
N ASP A 293 -23.27 1.22 -2.20
CA ASP A 293 -23.22 1.07 -3.65
C ASP A 293 -21.98 1.72 -4.25
N ARG A 294 -21.58 2.88 -3.73
CA ARG A 294 -20.32 3.54 -4.11
C ARG A 294 -19.10 2.66 -3.87
N GLN A 295 -19.04 1.95 -2.75
CA GLN A 295 -17.94 1.03 -2.43
C GLN A 295 -17.96 -0.21 -3.32
N ILE A 296 -19.14 -0.75 -3.60
CA ILE A 296 -19.31 -1.87 -4.54
C ILE A 296 -18.87 -1.44 -5.95
N GLY A 297 -19.27 -0.24 -6.40
CA GLY A 297 -18.82 0.32 -7.66
C GLY A 297 -17.30 0.44 -7.74
N LYS A 298 -16.67 1.02 -6.72
CA LYS A 298 -15.21 1.11 -6.60
C LYS A 298 -14.54 -0.27 -6.57
N PHE A 299 -15.17 -1.27 -5.93
CA PHE A 299 -14.65 -2.63 -5.84
C PHE A 299 -14.69 -3.36 -7.20
N LEU A 300 -15.70 -3.09 -8.01
CA LEU A 300 -15.91 -3.69 -9.34
C LEU A 300 -15.41 -2.81 -10.50
N HIS A 301 -14.79 -1.66 -10.23
CA HIS A 301 -14.36 -0.67 -11.22
C HIS A 301 -15.50 -0.19 -12.15
N LEU A 302 -16.66 0.07 -11.56
CA LEU A 302 -17.82 0.63 -12.27
C LEU A 302 -17.88 2.14 -12.08
N ALA A 303 -18.20 2.88 -13.14
CA ALA A 303 -18.28 4.34 -13.10
C ALA A 303 -19.43 4.83 -12.20
N GLU A 304 -20.55 4.12 -12.21
CA GLU A 304 -21.74 4.38 -11.38
C GLU A 304 -22.45 3.05 -11.05
N LEU A 305 -23.04 2.97 -9.86
CA LEU A 305 -23.95 1.90 -9.43
C LEU A 305 -25.25 2.52 -8.96
#